data_257ff15bbfc33aa87f6fd391a7fe0a5d
#
_entry.id   257ff15bbfc33aa87f6fd391a7fe0a5d
#
_cell.length_a   1.000
_cell.length_b   1.000
_cell.length_c   1.000
_cell.angle_alpha   90.00
_cell.angle_beta   90.00
_cell.angle_gamma   90.00
#
_symmetry.space_group_name_H-M   'P 1'
#
loop_
_entity.id
_entity.type
_entity.pdbx_description
1 polymer ?
#
loop_
_entity_poly.entity_id
_entity_poly.type
_entity_poly.pdbx_seq_one_letter_code
_entity_poly.pdbx_strand_id
1 'polypeptide(L)'
;SMPFALETDKYIFVHGGIPHGETLESAGPWRCMKIDGFYSSRPHFKKWVITGHTPVCLYGANTISAVPIVDPACRVASIDGGCVLKDDGQLNALIIRRGRFTSEWYDPFPLARALDAQKKGLHSAYIRWGDNAVEPVELGREWCRIRHRRTGYVMDVPTDFLYEANGELRVNDVTDYRPAVEPGELLSVVRETDRGCWIKKNGVTGWYAGRLERL
;
A
#
# COMPACT_ATOMS: atom_id res chain seq x y z
N SER A 1 -3.99 26.27 -16.39
CA SER A 1 -4.18 25.54 -15.12
C SER A 1 -4.76 24.17 -15.42
N MET A 2 -4.38 23.19 -14.66
CA MET A 2 -4.92 21.82 -14.80
C MET A 2 -6.32 21.77 -14.16
N PRO A 3 -7.33 21.15 -14.80
CA PRO A 3 -8.64 21.01 -14.19
C PRO A 3 -8.57 20.06 -12.99
N PHE A 4 -9.46 20.19 -12.01
CA PHE A 4 -9.52 19.29 -10.84
C PHE A 4 -10.04 17.89 -11.19
N ALA A 5 -10.76 17.75 -12.29
CA ALA A 5 -11.21 16.49 -12.85
C ALA A 5 -11.25 16.58 -14.38
N LEU A 6 -11.07 15.44 -15.04
CA LEU A 6 -11.27 15.28 -16.48
C LEU A 6 -12.34 14.21 -16.69
N GLU A 7 -13.42 14.56 -17.38
CA GLU A 7 -14.50 13.65 -17.71
C GLU A 7 -14.57 13.40 -19.22
N THR A 8 -14.75 12.14 -19.59
CA THR A 8 -14.97 11.67 -20.95
C THR A 8 -16.26 10.84 -21.02
N ASP A 9 -16.59 10.28 -22.17
CA ASP A 9 -17.78 9.42 -22.31
C ASP A 9 -17.75 8.20 -21.38
N LYS A 10 -16.56 7.65 -21.11
CA LYS A 10 -16.38 6.38 -20.38
C LYS A 10 -15.63 6.51 -19.05
N TYR A 11 -14.87 7.59 -18.85
CA TYR A 11 -13.95 7.74 -17.74
C TYR A 11 -14.09 9.10 -17.07
N ILE A 12 -13.86 9.10 -15.75
CA ILE A 12 -13.68 10.30 -14.93
C ILE A 12 -12.34 10.14 -14.23
N PHE A 13 -11.44 11.08 -14.41
CA PHE A 13 -10.16 11.17 -13.73
C PHE A 13 -10.25 12.28 -12.68
N VAL A 14 -10.05 11.93 -11.41
CA VAL A 14 -10.18 12.86 -10.30
C VAL A 14 -9.23 12.46 -9.19
N HIS A 15 -8.66 13.43 -8.45
CA HIS A 15 -7.59 13.12 -7.50
C HIS A 15 -8.07 12.21 -6.34
N GLY A 16 -9.09 12.62 -5.56
CA GLY A 16 -9.56 11.87 -4.38
C GLY A 16 -10.76 10.98 -4.66
N GLY A 17 -11.71 11.44 -5.47
CA GLY A 17 -12.93 10.72 -5.77
C GLY A 17 -14.15 11.62 -5.91
N ILE A 18 -15.34 11.02 -5.92
CA ILE A 18 -16.62 11.72 -5.98
C ILE A 18 -17.41 11.33 -4.73
N PRO A 19 -17.86 12.28 -3.87
CA PRO A 19 -18.64 11.96 -2.69
C PRO A 19 -19.91 11.18 -3.03
N HIS A 20 -20.31 10.29 -2.13
CA HIS A 20 -21.49 9.44 -2.32
C HIS A 20 -22.76 10.27 -2.59
N GLY A 21 -23.49 9.91 -3.64
CA GLY A 21 -24.72 10.60 -4.02
C GLY A 21 -24.53 11.94 -4.73
N GLU A 22 -23.30 12.35 -5.01
CA GLU A 22 -23.00 13.63 -5.66
C GLU A 22 -22.42 13.43 -7.07
N THR A 23 -22.34 14.55 -7.80
CA THR A 23 -21.65 14.68 -9.09
C THR A 23 -20.38 15.50 -8.90
N LEU A 24 -19.50 15.55 -9.91
CA LEU A 24 -18.33 16.45 -9.90
C LEU A 24 -18.73 17.91 -9.69
N GLU A 25 -19.83 18.32 -10.32
CA GLU A 25 -20.33 19.69 -10.26
C GLU A 25 -20.85 20.05 -8.85
N SER A 26 -21.68 19.18 -8.25
CA SER A 26 -22.27 19.44 -6.93
C SER A 26 -21.25 19.34 -5.78
N ALA A 27 -20.27 18.44 -5.90
CA ALA A 27 -19.23 18.25 -4.88
C ALA A 27 -18.20 19.38 -4.88
N GLY A 28 -17.85 19.88 -6.06
CA GLY A 28 -16.85 20.89 -6.24
C GLY A 28 -15.40 20.40 -6.03
N PRO A 29 -14.39 21.24 -6.40
CA PRO A 29 -12.99 20.82 -6.45
C PRO A 29 -12.44 20.32 -5.12
N TRP A 30 -12.68 21.05 -4.04
CA TRP A 30 -12.08 20.74 -2.74
C TRP A 30 -12.47 19.35 -2.23
N ARG A 31 -13.76 19.02 -2.28
CA ARG A 31 -14.25 17.73 -1.80
C ARG A 31 -13.80 16.59 -2.67
N CYS A 32 -13.79 16.77 -3.98
CA CYS A 32 -13.28 15.76 -4.93
C CYS A 32 -11.78 15.50 -4.79
N MET A 33 -11.01 16.45 -4.26
CA MET A 33 -9.57 16.30 -4.04
C MET A 33 -9.20 15.74 -2.68
N LYS A 34 -10.09 15.79 -1.67
CA LYS A 34 -9.78 15.52 -0.26
C LYS A 34 -10.60 14.39 0.37
N ILE A 35 -11.11 13.47 -0.44
CA ILE A 35 -11.83 12.29 0.09
C ILE A 35 -10.81 11.23 0.49
N ASP A 36 -10.69 10.99 1.79
CA ASP A 36 -9.93 9.87 2.30
C ASP A 36 -10.72 8.57 2.19
N GLY A 37 -10.03 7.49 1.81
CA GLY A 37 -10.63 6.16 1.78
C GLY A 37 -11.79 5.99 0.80
N PHE A 38 -11.82 6.73 -0.30
CA PHE A 38 -12.91 6.72 -1.28
C PHE A 38 -13.37 5.32 -1.68
N TYR A 39 -12.44 4.42 -2.01
CA TYR A 39 -12.77 3.06 -2.42
C TYR A 39 -13.33 2.20 -1.28
N SER A 40 -13.09 2.55 0.00
CA SER A 40 -13.60 1.77 1.15
C SER A 40 -15.13 1.69 1.20
N SER A 41 -15.83 2.71 0.71
CA SER A 41 -17.29 2.73 0.62
C SER A 41 -17.86 1.90 -0.52
N ARG A 42 -17.00 1.33 -1.39
CA ARG A 42 -17.35 0.60 -2.61
C ARG A 42 -18.42 1.32 -3.46
N PRO A 43 -18.18 2.55 -3.86
CA PRO A 43 -19.16 3.34 -4.61
C PRO A 43 -19.34 2.76 -6.01
N HIS A 44 -20.56 2.86 -6.56
CA HIS A 44 -20.87 2.36 -7.91
C HIS A 44 -21.13 3.51 -8.87
N PHE A 45 -20.48 3.44 -10.04
CA PHE A 45 -20.59 4.47 -11.08
C PHE A 45 -21.04 3.92 -12.43
N LYS A 46 -21.61 4.79 -13.26
CA LYS A 46 -21.91 4.48 -14.68
C LYS A 46 -20.66 4.54 -15.56
N LYS A 47 -19.74 5.45 -15.26
CA LYS A 47 -18.42 5.59 -15.88
C LYS A 47 -17.35 5.05 -14.95
N TRP A 48 -16.18 4.71 -15.47
CA TRP A 48 -15.03 4.40 -14.66
C TRP A 48 -14.51 5.66 -13.96
N VAL A 49 -14.30 5.58 -12.65
CA VAL A 49 -13.68 6.65 -11.86
C VAL A 49 -12.25 6.22 -11.50
N ILE A 50 -11.28 6.97 -11.99
CA ILE A 50 -9.87 6.73 -11.74
C ILE A 50 -9.38 7.73 -10.70
N THR A 51 -8.85 7.23 -9.58
CA THR A 51 -8.46 8.03 -8.41
C THR A 51 -7.06 7.72 -7.92
N GLY A 52 -6.46 8.68 -7.22
CA GLY A 52 -5.28 8.57 -6.38
C GLY A 52 -5.59 8.90 -4.92
N HIS A 53 -4.79 9.79 -4.32
CA HIS A 53 -4.94 10.41 -2.99
C HIS A 53 -4.80 9.46 -1.79
N THR A 54 -5.56 8.39 -1.76
CA THR A 54 -5.42 7.36 -0.71
C THR A 54 -4.54 6.24 -1.25
N PRO A 55 -3.35 6.01 -0.69
CA PRO A 55 -2.50 4.89 -1.08
C PRO A 55 -3.26 3.57 -1.07
N VAL A 56 -3.18 2.82 -2.18
CA VAL A 56 -3.95 1.57 -2.37
C VAL A 56 -3.64 0.52 -1.29
N CYS A 57 -2.45 0.54 -0.70
CA CYS A 57 -2.10 -0.34 0.40
C CYS A 57 -3.02 -0.15 1.62
N LEU A 58 -3.57 1.03 1.84
CA LEU A 58 -4.48 1.31 2.96
C LEU A 58 -5.85 0.63 2.82
N TYR A 59 -6.17 0.08 1.67
CA TYR A 59 -7.36 -0.76 1.48
C TYR A 59 -7.12 -2.24 1.80
N GLY A 60 -5.85 -2.66 1.94
CA GLY A 60 -5.44 -4.00 2.33
C GLY A 60 -5.62 -4.28 3.81
N ALA A 61 -5.70 -5.57 4.18
CA ALA A 61 -5.81 -6.00 5.58
C ALA A 61 -4.62 -6.85 6.06
N ASN A 62 -3.98 -7.61 5.17
CA ASN A 62 -2.99 -8.63 5.54
C ASN A 62 -1.61 -8.39 4.91
N THR A 63 -1.54 -7.57 3.87
CA THR A 63 -0.30 -7.29 3.13
C THR A 63 -0.24 -5.83 2.73
N ILE A 64 0.96 -5.30 2.60
CA ILE A 64 1.20 -3.99 2.01
C ILE A 64 1.32 -4.19 0.49
N SER A 65 0.28 -3.80 -0.24
CA SER A 65 0.28 -3.87 -1.70
C SER A 65 0.10 -2.49 -2.29
N ALA A 66 1.06 -2.05 -3.10
CA ALA A 66 0.99 -0.80 -3.84
C ALA A 66 0.46 -0.99 -5.29
N VAL A 67 0.01 -2.20 -5.62
CA VAL A 67 -0.55 -2.53 -6.93
C VAL A 67 -1.90 -1.83 -7.12
N PRO A 68 -2.16 -1.16 -8.25
CA PRO A 68 -3.46 -0.54 -8.54
C PRO A 68 -4.64 -1.48 -8.35
N ILE A 69 -5.68 -0.99 -7.71
CA ILE A 69 -6.96 -1.70 -7.57
C ILE A 69 -7.83 -1.32 -8.77
N VAL A 70 -8.25 -2.31 -9.54
CA VAL A 70 -9.23 -2.15 -10.64
C VAL A 70 -10.45 -2.98 -10.32
N ASP A 71 -11.55 -2.35 -9.96
CA ASP A 71 -12.80 -3.00 -9.57
C ASP A 71 -13.89 -2.77 -10.61
N PRO A 72 -14.17 -3.77 -11.47
CA PRO A 72 -15.21 -3.65 -12.49
C PRO A 72 -16.64 -3.56 -11.91
N ALA A 73 -16.88 -4.13 -10.73
CA ALA A 73 -18.19 -4.09 -10.10
C ALA A 73 -18.54 -2.67 -9.66
N CYS A 74 -17.57 -1.95 -9.10
CA CYS A 74 -17.72 -0.55 -8.70
C CYS A 74 -17.48 0.42 -9.87
N ARG A 75 -16.77 0.00 -10.91
CA ARG A 75 -16.17 0.84 -11.95
C ARG A 75 -15.25 1.89 -11.35
N VAL A 76 -14.39 1.47 -10.44
CA VAL A 76 -13.37 2.30 -9.81
C VAL A 76 -11.98 1.72 -10.08
N ALA A 77 -11.03 2.58 -10.41
CA ALA A 77 -9.61 2.26 -10.41
C ALA A 77 -8.89 3.20 -9.43
N SER A 78 -8.34 2.65 -8.35
CA SER A 78 -7.49 3.39 -7.40
C SER A 78 -6.04 3.07 -7.69
N ILE A 79 -5.22 4.10 -7.95
CA ILE A 79 -3.88 3.92 -8.52
C ILE A 79 -2.75 4.49 -7.67
N ASP A 80 -3.03 5.09 -6.53
CA ASP A 80 -2.01 5.69 -5.68
C ASP A 80 -1.10 4.61 -5.07
N GLY A 81 0.15 4.58 -5.52
CA GLY A 81 1.15 3.63 -5.02
C GLY A 81 1.85 4.07 -3.72
N GLY A 82 1.42 5.18 -3.11
CA GLY A 82 2.04 5.72 -1.90
C GLY A 82 3.36 6.43 -2.13
N CYS A 83 3.71 6.77 -3.38
CA CYS A 83 4.92 7.52 -3.70
C CYS A 83 4.99 8.79 -2.85
N VAL A 84 6.15 9.03 -2.20
CA VAL A 84 6.43 10.11 -1.24
C VAL A 84 5.78 9.94 0.15
N LEU A 85 4.62 9.30 0.27
CA LEU A 85 3.93 9.14 1.56
C LEU A 85 4.34 7.87 2.32
N LYS A 86 4.83 6.86 1.63
CA LYS A 86 5.20 5.56 2.21
C LYS A 86 6.67 5.27 1.98
N ASP A 87 7.33 4.73 3.00
CA ASP A 87 8.75 4.34 2.91
C ASP A 87 8.99 3.28 1.82
N ASP A 88 7.98 2.46 1.54
CA ASP A 88 7.98 1.45 0.49
C ASP A 88 7.11 1.83 -0.73
N GLY A 89 6.79 3.11 -0.89
CA GLY A 89 5.94 3.61 -1.97
C GLY A 89 6.49 3.35 -3.37
N GLN A 90 5.61 3.44 -4.37
CA GLN A 90 5.94 3.37 -5.79
C GLN A 90 5.09 4.32 -6.61
N LEU A 91 5.57 4.71 -7.77
CA LEU A 91 4.80 5.45 -8.75
C LEU A 91 4.09 4.47 -9.68
N ASN A 92 2.78 4.53 -9.76
CA ASN A 92 1.99 3.70 -10.67
C ASN A 92 1.56 4.48 -11.92
N ALA A 93 1.53 3.78 -13.05
CA ALA A 93 0.91 4.23 -14.29
C ALA A 93 -0.19 3.25 -14.70
N LEU A 94 -1.42 3.72 -14.81
CA LEU A 94 -2.53 2.91 -15.33
C LEU A 94 -2.64 3.10 -16.83
N ILE A 95 -2.61 2.01 -17.58
CA ILE A 95 -2.70 1.97 -19.02
C ILE A 95 -4.08 1.47 -19.42
N ILE A 96 -4.84 2.29 -20.15
CA ILE A 96 -6.17 1.94 -20.63
C ILE A 96 -6.13 1.77 -22.15
N ARG A 97 -6.29 0.54 -22.63
CA ARG A 97 -6.33 0.24 -24.07
C ARG A 97 -7.58 -0.54 -24.42
N ARG A 98 -8.46 0.04 -25.24
CA ARG A 98 -9.72 -0.60 -25.69
C ARG A 98 -10.55 -1.17 -24.53
N GLY A 99 -10.63 -0.42 -23.41
CA GLY A 99 -11.36 -0.81 -22.21
C GLY A 99 -10.67 -1.87 -21.32
N ARG A 100 -9.46 -2.30 -21.67
CA ARG A 100 -8.62 -3.15 -20.81
C ARG A 100 -7.68 -2.29 -19.98
N PHE A 101 -7.50 -2.68 -18.73
CA PHE A 101 -6.60 -2.02 -17.78
C PHE A 101 -5.36 -2.89 -17.56
N THR A 102 -4.20 -2.27 -17.68
CA THR A 102 -2.91 -2.81 -17.24
C THR A 102 -2.19 -1.73 -16.46
N SER A 103 -1.18 -2.09 -15.67
CA SER A 103 -0.38 -1.13 -14.93
C SER A 103 1.09 -1.44 -15.06
N GLU A 104 1.87 -0.36 -15.06
CA GLU A 104 3.31 -0.36 -14.90
C GLU A 104 3.63 0.43 -13.63
N TRP A 105 4.79 0.18 -13.04
CA TRP A 105 5.21 0.90 -11.85
C TRP A 105 6.72 1.12 -11.85
N TYR A 106 7.11 2.10 -11.08
CA TYR A 106 8.50 2.38 -10.76
C TYR A 106 8.64 2.56 -9.25
N ASP A 107 9.62 1.94 -8.64
CA ASP A 107 10.10 2.24 -7.30
C ASP A 107 11.62 2.56 -7.35
N PRO A 108 12.13 3.38 -6.42
CA PRO A 108 13.53 3.82 -6.43
C PRO A 108 14.49 2.85 -5.73
N PHE A 109 14.02 1.67 -5.33
CA PHE A 109 14.80 0.77 -4.48
C PHE A 109 15.84 -0.02 -5.28
N PRO A 110 17.01 -0.29 -4.68
CA PRO A 110 18.01 -1.15 -5.29
C PRO A 110 17.44 -2.54 -5.60
N LEU A 111 17.76 -3.05 -6.77
CA LEU A 111 17.40 -4.41 -7.15
C LEU A 111 18.47 -5.40 -6.65
N ALA A 112 18.00 -6.54 -6.19
CA ALA A 112 18.83 -7.67 -5.84
C ALA A 112 18.20 -8.98 -6.36
N ARG A 113 19.03 -9.97 -6.60
CA ARG A 113 18.62 -11.31 -7.02
C ARG A 113 18.53 -12.22 -5.80
N ALA A 114 17.40 -12.87 -5.61
CA ALA A 114 17.25 -13.89 -4.57
C ALA A 114 18.14 -15.11 -4.87
N LEU A 115 18.89 -15.55 -3.88
CA LEU A 115 19.72 -16.76 -3.99
C LEU A 115 19.04 -17.98 -3.36
N ASP A 116 18.15 -17.79 -2.42
CA ASP A 116 17.49 -18.88 -1.70
C ASP A 116 15.97 -18.82 -1.92
N ALA A 117 15.33 -19.99 -1.90
CA ALA A 117 13.89 -20.10 -1.94
C ALA A 117 13.27 -19.72 -0.58
N GLN A 118 12.11 -19.07 -0.62
CA GLN A 118 11.27 -18.81 0.55
C GLN A 118 9.83 -19.22 0.28
N LYS A 119 9.25 -20.00 1.18
CA LYS A 119 7.81 -20.33 1.11
C LYS A 119 6.97 -19.15 1.57
N LYS A 120 5.79 -19.00 1.00
CA LYS A 120 4.82 -18.01 1.45
C LYS A 120 4.43 -18.27 2.92
N GLY A 121 4.41 -17.21 3.73
CA GLY A 121 3.87 -17.26 5.09
C GLY A 121 2.39 -17.63 5.10
N LEU A 122 1.96 -18.43 6.08
CA LEU A 122 0.57 -18.89 6.19
C LEU A 122 -0.37 -17.78 6.68
N HIS A 123 0.12 -16.97 7.59
CA HIS A 123 -0.65 -15.88 8.21
C HIS A 123 0.20 -14.61 8.17
N SER A 124 -0.47 -13.48 8.03
CA SER A 124 0.15 -12.17 8.15
C SER A 124 -0.89 -11.13 8.55
N ALA A 125 -0.42 -10.05 9.16
CA ALA A 125 -1.20 -8.86 9.40
C ALA A 125 -0.51 -7.64 8.79
N TYR A 126 -1.29 -6.64 8.49
CA TYR A 126 -0.82 -5.31 8.11
C TYR A 126 -1.36 -4.30 9.13
N ILE A 127 -0.47 -3.74 9.93
CA ILE A 127 -0.77 -2.62 10.82
C ILE A 127 -0.46 -1.34 10.04
N ARG A 128 -1.45 -0.46 9.89
CA ARG A 128 -1.40 0.66 8.96
C ARG A 128 -1.83 1.96 9.60
N TRP A 129 -1.46 3.06 8.98
CA TRP A 129 -1.91 4.39 9.35
C TRP A 129 -3.43 4.45 9.56
N GLY A 130 -3.84 5.14 10.62
CA GLY A 130 -5.25 5.22 11.03
C GLY A 130 -5.72 4.07 11.93
N ASP A 131 -4.94 2.97 12.02
CA ASP A 131 -5.23 1.81 12.86
C ASP A 131 -3.89 1.18 13.31
N ASN A 132 -3.06 1.95 13.98
CA ASN A 132 -1.68 1.58 14.28
C ASN A 132 -1.29 1.78 15.75
N ALA A 133 -2.28 1.89 16.64
CA ALA A 133 -2.04 1.89 18.07
C ALA A 133 -1.66 0.49 18.56
N VAL A 134 -0.58 0.40 19.33
CA VAL A 134 0.00 -0.87 19.78
C VAL A 134 0.31 -0.85 21.28
N GLU A 135 0.48 -2.04 21.84
CA GLU A 135 0.98 -2.26 23.19
C GLU A 135 2.31 -3.00 23.09
N PRO A 136 3.33 -2.60 23.87
CA PRO A 136 4.58 -3.34 23.93
C PRO A 136 4.36 -4.65 24.69
N VAL A 137 4.82 -5.77 24.11
CA VAL A 137 4.88 -7.07 24.77
C VAL A 137 6.29 -7.31 25.27
N GLU A 138 7.29 -6.96 24.46
CA GLU A 138 8.71 -7.06 24.78
C GLU A 138 9.44 -5.93 24.07
N LEU A 139 10.18 -5.14 24.83
CA LEU A 139 10.99 -4.05 24.29
C LEU A 139 12.43 -4.52 24.15
N GLY A 140 12.98 -4.38 22.95
CA GLY A 140 14.37 -4.66 22.65
C GLY A 140 15.05 -3.45 21.99
N ARG A 141 16.36 -3.54 21.81
CA ARG A 141 17.14 -2.44 21.23
C ARG A 141 16.89 -2.25 19.73
N GLU A 142 16.85 -3.33 18.98
CA GLU A 142 16.70 -3.35 17.52
C GLU A 142 15.33 -3.83 17.07
N TRP A 143 14.73 -4.75 17.83
CA TRP A 143 13.43 -5.34 17.60
C TRP A 143 12.58 -5.31 18.85
N CYS A 144 11.30 -5.01 18.67
CA CYS A 144 10.27 -5.08 19.71
C CYS A 144 9.19 -6.06 19.29
N ARG A 145 8.63 -6.77 20.27
CA ARG A 145 7.39 -7.51 20.11
C ARG A 145 6.23 -6.64 20.56
N ILE A 146 5.27 -6.44 19.68
CA ILE A 146 4.10 -5.59 19.91
C ILE A 146 2.81 -6.37 19.75
N ARG A 147 1.75 -5.85 20.37
CA ARG A 147 0.37 -6.30 20.18
C ARG A 147 -0.43 -5.17 19.57
N HIS A 148 -1.04 -5.40 18.43
CA HIS A 148 -1.97 -4.46 17.80
C HIS A 148 -3.24 -4.34 18.65
N ARG A 149 -3.58 -3.13 19.12
CA ARG A 149 -4.68 -2.95 20.09
C ARG A 149 -6.03 -3.44 19.59
N ARG A 150 -6.38 -3.11 18.34
CA ARG A 150 -7.70 -3.46 17.81
C ARG A 150 -7.90 -4.96 17.57
N THR A 151 -6.89 -5.65 17.04
CA THR A 151 -7.02 -7.06 16.63
C THR A 151 -6.43 -8.04 17.62
N GLY A 152 -5.59 -7.59 18.56
CA GLY A 152 -4.81 -8.44 19.45
C GLY A 152 -3.66 -9.18 18.75
N TYR A 153 -3.43 -8.94 17.46
CA TYR A 153 -2.36 -9.59 16.70
C TYR A 153 -0.99 -9.21 17.25
N VAL A 154 -0.12 -10.21 17.42
CA VAL A 154 1.23 -10.04 17.96
C VAL A 154 2.25 -10.27 16.87
N MET A 155 3.18 -9.33 16.70
CA MET A 155 4.30 -9.45 15.75
C MET A 155 5.56 -8.78 16.29
N ASP A 156 6.70 -9.15 15.71
CA ASP A 156 7.98 -8.46 15.92
C ASP A 156 8.11 -7.34 14.89
N VAL A 157 8.58 -6.18 15.33
CA VAL A 157 8.81 -5.00 14.49
C VAL A 157 10.16 -4.37 14.81
N PRO A 158 10.81 -3.69 13.86
CA PRO A 158 11.98 -2.87 14.16
C PRO A 158 11.62 -1.81 15.21
N THR A 159 12.47 -1.59 16.19
CA THR A 159 12.21 -0.65 17.30
C THR A 159 12.04 0.79 16.83
N ASP A 160 12.76 1.17 15.79
CA ASP A 160 12.67 2.50 15.18
C ASP A 160 11.38 2.74 14.38
N PHE A 161 10.52 1.72 14.21
CA PHE A 161 9.17 1.90 13.68
C PHE A 161 8.18 2.37 14.75
N LEU A 162 8.56 2.30 16.04
CA LEU A 162 7.71 2.74 17.14
C LEU A 162 7.85 4.25 17.36
N TYR A 163 6.74 4.90 17.61
CA TYR A 163 6.68 6.31 17.96
C TYR A 163 5.51 6.61 18.90
N GLU A 164 5.60 7.71 19.62
CA GLU A 164 4.51 8.19 20.46
C GLU A 164 3.75 9.32 19.77
N ALA A 165 2.44 9.23 19.78
CA ALA A 165 1.55 10.29 19.32
C ALA A 165 0.26 10.32 20.14
N ASN A 166 -0.14 11.51 20.60
CA ASN A 166 -1.33 11.73 21.41
C ASN A 166 -1.40 10.86 22.68
N GLY A 167 -0.24 10.60 23.31
CA GLY A 167 -0.14 9.76 24.52
C GLY A 167 -0.32 8.26 24.27
N GLU A 168 -0.24 7.82 23.01
CA GLU A 168 -0.32 6.40 22.64
C GLU A 168 0.94 5.96 21.92
N LEU A 169 1.38 4.74 22.21
CA LEU A 169 2.40 4.07 21.42
C LEU A 169 1.78 3.60 20.10
N ARG A 170 2.45 3.95 19.01
CA ARG A 170 2.06 3.63 17.64
C ARG A 170 3.22 3.03 16.87
N VAL A 171 2.91 2.37 15.78
CA VAL A 171 3.91 1.81 14.87
C VAL A 171 3.70 2.38 13.46
N ASN A 172 4.78 2.62 12.74
CA ASN A 172 4.72 2.90 11.29
C ASN A 172 4.08 1.73 10.55
N ASP A 173 3.65 1.96 9.32
CA ASP A 173 3.08 0.92 8.48
C ASP A 173 4.00 -0.30 8.43
N VAL A 174 3.51 -1.45 8.86
CA VAL A 174 4.32 -2.67 8.99
C VAL A 174 3.49 -3.92 8.74
N THR A 175 4.13 -4.93 8.19
CA THR A 175 3.57 -6.27 7.98
C THR A 175 4.62 -7.33 8.34
N ASP A 176 4.17 -8.49 8.78
CA ASP A 176 4.99 -9.69 8.91
C ASP A 176 4.81 -10.66 7.73
N TYR A 177 4.21 -10.16 6.63
CA TYR A 177 4.03 -10.94 5.41
C TYR A 177 5.36 -11.43 4.84
N ARG A 178 5.41 -12.71 4.48
CA ARG A 178 6.53 -13.34 3.79
C ARG A 178 6.06 -13.83 2.42
N PRO A 179 6.48 -13.20 1.32
CA PRO A 179 6.13 -13.68 -0.03
C PRO A 179 6.82 -15.01 -0.36
N ALA A 180 6.22 -15.79 -1.23
CA ALA A 180 6.95 -16.86 -1.90
C ALA A 180 8.02 -16.25 -2.79
N VAL A 181 9.25 -16.76 -2.71
CA VAL A 181 10.39 -16.32 -3.51
C VAL A 181 11.13 -17.54 -4.03
N GLU A 182 11.46 -17.55 -5.31
CA GLU A 182 12.29 -18.58 -5.94
C GLU A 182 13.69 -18.01 -6.21
N PRO A 183 14.74 -18.85 -6.19
CA PRO A 183 16.08 -18.43 -6.57
C PRO A 183 16.10 -17.83 -7.99
N GLY A 184 16.81 -16.72 -8.16
CA GLY A 184 16.90 -15.99 -9.41
C GLY A 184 15.88 -14.87 -9.59
N GLU A 185 14.83 -14.79 -8.76
CA GLU A 185 13.86 -13.69 -8.83
C GLU A 185 14.50 -12.36 -8.42
N LEU A 186 14.04 -11.28 -9.06
CA LEU A 186 14.45 -9.91 -8.75
C LEU A 186 13.53 -9.32 -7.71
N LEU A 187 14.12 -8.73 -6.68
CA LEU A 187 13.44 -8.09 -5.57
C LEU A 187 13.95 -6.66 -5.42
N SER A 188 13.06 -5.69 -5.20
CA SER A 188 13.44 -4.36 -4.77
C SER A 188 13.72 -4.40 -3.26
N VAL A 189 14.90 -3.97 -2.83
CA VAL A 189 15.31 -4.00 -1.41
C VAL A 189 14.97 -2.67 -0.75
N VAL A 190 13.92 -2.64 0.05
CA VAL A 190 13.48 -1.44 0.76
C VAL A 190 14.38 -1.17 1.96
N ARG A 191 14.71 -2.22 2.71
CA ARG A 191 15.54 -2.12 3.92
C ARG A 191 16.20 -3.47 4.25
N GLU A 192 17.45 -3.41 4.69
CA GLU A 192 18.17 -4.57 5.23
C GLU A 192 18.21 -4.51 6.77
N THR A 193 18.09 -5.67 7.41
CA THR A 193 18.20 -5.82 8.86
C THR A 193 18.98 -7.11 9.20
N ASP A 194 19.29 -7.29 10.46
CA ASP A 194 19.91 -8.53 11.00
C ASP A 194 19.03 -9.78 10.88
N ARG A 195 17.69 -9.59 10.74
CA ARG A 195 16.71 -10.68 10.62
C ARG A 195 16.23 -10.94 9.20
N GLY A 196 16.80 -10.26 8.20
CA GLY A 196 16.44 -10.36 6.79
C GLY A 196 16.16 -9.00 6.16
N CYS A 197 15.62 -9.04 4.96
CA CYS A 197 15.39 -7.84 4.17
C CYS A 197 13.89 -7.55 4.04
N TRP A 198 13.51 -6.30 4.22
CA TRP A 198 12.21 -5.80 3.82
C TRP A 198 12.28 -5.52 2.32
N ILE A 199 11.55 -6.29 1.57
CA ILE A 199 11.64 -6.31 0.10
C ILE A 199 10.28 -6.02 -0.52
N LYS A 200 10.32 -5.65 -1.79
CA LYS A 200 9.16 -5.52 -2.62
C LYS A 200 9.25 -6.47 -3.81
N LYS A 201 8.21 -7.26 -3.99
CA LYS A 201 8.06 -8.20 -5.11
C LYS A 201 6.75 -7.92 -5.82
N ASN A 202 6.81 -7.53 -7.10
CA ASN A 202 5.61 -7.21 -7.91
C ASN A 202 4.66 -6.23 -7.21
N GLY A 203 5.20 -5.16 -6.62
CA GLY A 203 4.43 -4.13 -5.93
C GLY A 203 3.89 -4.52 -4.54
N VAL A 204 4.24 -5.71 -4.03
CA VAL A 204 3.85 -6.17 -2.69
C VAL A 204 5.07 -6.21 -1.77
N THR A 205 4.98 -5.55 -0.64
CA THR A 205 6.04 -5.49 0.38
C THR A 205 5.93 -6.65 1.36
N GLY A 206 7.08 -7.19 1.76
CA GLY A 206 7.17 -8.25 2.76
C GLY A 206 8.59 -8.56 3.18
N TRP A 207 8.77 -9.55 4.05
CA TRP A 207 10.06 -9.96 4.57
C TRP A 207 10.64 -11.15 3.80
N TYR A 208 11.92 -11.04 3.45
CA TYR A 208 12.71 -12.11 2.85
C TYR A 208 13.92 -12.40 3.74
N ALA A 209 14.05 -13.66 4.18
CA ALA A 209 15.12 -14.11 5.08
C ALA A 209 16.27 -14.82 4.36
N GLY A 210 16.18 -15.00 3.04
CA GLY A 210 17.23 -15.63 2.23
C GLY A 210 18.34 -14.64 1.87
N ARG A 211 19.40 -15.16 1.25
CA ARG A 211 20.54 -14.36 0.76
C ARG A 211 20.19 -13.63 -0.53
N LEU A 212 20.79 -12.47 -0.71
CA LEU A 212 20.62 -11.62 -1.87
C LEU A 212 21.98 -11.39 -2.57
N GLU A 213 21.97 -11.41 -3.89
CA GLU A 213 23.04 -10.90 -4.75
C GLU A 213 22.65 -9.50 -5.23
N ARG A 214 23.47 -8.49 -4.92
CA ARG A 214 23.23 -7.10 -5.37
C ARG A 214 23.56 -6.99 -6.86
N LEU A 215 22.76 -6.20 -7.58
CA LEU A 215 22.92 -5.92 -9.01
C LEU A 215 23.57 -4.56 -9.23
#